data_b3aa9ff97b0a5d7d35211b1b8609b543
#
_entry.id   b3aa9ff97b0a5d7d35211b1b8609b543
#
_cell.length_a   1.000
_cell.length_b   1.000
_cell.length_c   1.000
_cell.angle_alpha   90.00
_cell.angle_beta   90.00
_cell.angle_gamma   90.00
#
_symmetry.space_group_name_H-M   'P 1'
#
loop_
_entity.id
_entity.type
_entity.pdbx_description
1 polymer ?
#
loop_
_entity_poly.entity_id
_entity_poly.type
_entity_poly.pdbx_seq_one_letter_code
_entity_poly.pdbx_strand_id
1 'polypeptide(L)'
;NIRRNNETIDWDKIGYSKPNDVPIYDIFFSGQQTSQHRDGLIEFLKSKNYNFFGRSENLKIPFNQYLATIYNSSINLALEGIGEFTFRHLEILANCSFMLCENSINELELPIPLIDGKHFVSFKDKDDLIDKIDFYLKNKQLRNEIALNGRKVLENHYSPKKHGEFLISK
;
A
#
# COMPACT_ATOMS: atom_id res chain seq x y z
N ASN A 1 -2.46 -2.06 18.72
CA ASN A 1 -1.34 -1.75 17.88
C ASN A 1 -0.68 -3.03 17.35
N ILE A 2 -1.46 -3.75 16.52
CA ILE A 2 -1.11 -5.09 16.02
C ILE A 2 0.24 -5.09 15.29
N ARG A 3 0.50 -4.08 14.47
CA ARG A 3 1.77 -3.94 13.73
C ARG A 3 2.98 -4.00 14.64
N ARG A 4 2.92 -3.26 15.76
CA ARG A 4 4.06 -3.11 16.66
C ARG A 4 4.24 -4.28 17.58
N ASN A 5 3.15 -4.85 18.06
CA ASN A 5 3.22 -5.99 18.95
C ASN A 5 3.76 -7.26 18.28
N ASN A 6 3.63 -7.35 16.96
CA ASN A 6 4.12 -8.49 16.18
C ASN A 6 5.41 -8.19 15.41
N GLU A 7 6.02 -7.02 15.69
CA GLU A 7 7.19 -6.59 14.96
C GLU A 7 8.44 -7.35 15.35
N THR A 8 9.01 -7.98 14.37
CA THR A 8 10.39 -8.49 14.40
C THR A 8 11.34 -7.57 13.63
N ILE A 9 10.82 -6.44 13.12
CA ILE A 9 11.61 -5.50 12.33
C ILE A 9 12.57 -4.75 13.23
N ASP A 10 13.84 -4.93 12.97
CA ASP A 10 14.91 -4.19 13.60
C ASP A 10 15.13 -2.88 12.81
N TRP A 11 14.45 -1.83 13.25
CA TRP A 11 14.45 -0.52 12.59
C TRP A 11 15.85 0.10 12.51
N ASP A 12 16.69 -0.14 13.53
CA ASP A 12 18.05 0.38 13.57
C ASP A 12 18.92 -0.27 12.49
N LYS A 13 18.74 -1.57 12.26
CA LYS A 13 19.44 -2.30 11.20
C LYS A 13 19.06 -1.87 9.79
N ILE A 14 17.82 -1.50 9.57
CA ILE A 14 17.34 -1.06 8.25
C ILE A 14 17.48 0.45 8.05
N GLY A 15 17.95 1.18 9.05
CA GLY A 15 18.38 2.58 8.92
C GLY A 15 17.25 3.59 8.81
N TYR A 16 16.05 3.32 9.31
CA TYR A 16 14.99 4.31 9.44
C TYR A 16 14.32 4.29 10.83
N SER A 17 13.79 5.45 11.20
CA SER A 17 13.24 5.69 12.52
C SER A 17 12.05 4.80 12.83
N LYS A 18 11.86 4.46 14.11
CA LYS A 18 10.64 3.82 14.60
C LYS A 18 9.42 4.63 14.18
N PRO A 19 8.35 3.96 13.76
CA PRO A 19 7.11 4.63 13.45
C PRO A 19 6.49 5.32 14.65
N ASN A 20 5.84 6.43 14.40
CA ASN A 20 5.07 7.15 15.41
C ASN A 20 3.74 6.45 15.73
N ASP A 21 3.18 6.72 16.92
CA ASP A 21 1.84 6.23 17.29
C ASP A 21 0.73 6.92 16.49
N VAL A 22 0.95 8.16 16.10
CA VAL A 22 0.05 8.94 15.25
C VAL A 22 0.56 8.90 13.83
N PRO A 23 -0.29 8.55 12.85
CA PRO A 23 0.08 8.60 11.44
C PRO A 23 0.50 10.02 11.03
N ILE A 24 1.53 10.10 10.19
CA ILE A 24 2.01 11.39 9.65
C ILE A 24 1.03 11.90 8.59
N TYR A 25 0.51 10.99 7.76
CA TYR A 25 -0.47 11.29 6.72
C TYR A 25 -1.71 10.41 6.88
N ASP A 26 -2.86 10.97 6.52
CA ASP A 26 -4.08 10.21 6.33
C ASP A 26 -3.92 9.28 5.14
N ILE A 27 -3.40 9.81 4.04
CA ILE A 27 -3.21 9.12 2.78
C ILE A 27 -1.80 9.39 2.25
N PHE A 28 -1.15 8.34 1.76
CA PHE A 28 0.17 8.45 1.13
C PHE A 28 0.19 7.80 -0.24
N PHE A 29 0.75 8.51 -1.20
CA PHE A 29 1.15 8.01 -2.50
C PHE A 29 2.45 8.67 -2.93
N SER A 30 3.39 7.87 -3.44
CA SER A 30 4.59 8.38 -4.11
C SER A 30 4.93 7.48 -5.29
N GLY A 31 5.01 8.02 -6.48
CA GLY A 31 5.31 7.30 -7.70
C GLY A 31 5.74 8.23 -8.82
N GLN A 32 6.19 7.64 -9.90
CA GLN A 32 6.54 8.40 -11.10
C GLN A 32 5.28 8.79 -11.85
N GLN A 33 5.35 9.87 -12.61
CA GLN A 33 4.32 10.24 -13.56
C GLN A 33 4.30 9.22 -14.71
N THR A 34 3.24 8.45 -14.81
CA THR A 34 3.12 7.37 -15.81
C THR A 34 1.83 7.44 -16.62
N SER A 35 0.79 8.08 -16.10
CA SER A 35 -0.49 8.19 -16.80
C SER A 35 -1.29 9.41 -16.35
N GLN A 36 -2.09 9.97 -17.27
CA GLN A 36 -3.04 11.04 -16.97
C GLN A 36 -4.11 10.59 -15.95
N HIS A 37 -4.50 9.32 -15.98
CA HIS A 37 -5.45 8.75 -15.04
C HIS A 37 -4.95 8.87 -13.59
N ARG A 38 -3.71 8.44 -13.35
CA ARG A 38 -3.07 8.56 -12.03
C ARG A 38 -2.96 10.00 -11.56
N ASP A 39 -2.50 10.88 -12.44
CA ASP A 39 -2.38 12.31 -12.13
C ASP A 39 -3.75 12.92 -11.80
N GLY A 40 -4.79 12.53 -12.53
CA GLY A 40 -6.17 12.94 -12.27
C GLY A 40 -6.71 12.46 -10.92
N LEU A 41 -6.32 11.28 -10.45
CA LEU A 41 -6.67 10.80 -9.11
C LEU A 41 -5.92 11.56 -8.01
N ILE A 42 -4.64 11.85 -8.23
CA ILE A 42 -3.82 12.62 -7.27
C ILE A 42 -4.37 14.04 -7.12
N GLU A 43 -4.64 14.74 -8.22
CA GLU A 43 -5.21 16.09 -8.17
C GLU A 43 -6.62 16.09 -7.55
N PHE A 44 -7.43 15.07 -7.84
CA PHE A 44 -8.72 14.90 -7.19
C PHE A 44 -8.59 14.76 -5.67
N LEU A 45 -7.67 13.95 -5.18
CA LEU A 45 -7.44 13.79 -3.74
C LEU A 45 -6.85 15.06 -3.09
N LYS A 46 -5.96 15.78 -3.79
CA LYS A 46 -5.45 17.08 -3.34
C LYS A 46 -6.55 18.14 -3.16
N SER A 47 -7.64 18.04 -3.94
CA SER A 47 -8.80 18.93 -3.81
C SER A 47 -9.68 18.62 -2.59
N LYS A 48 -9.44 17.52 -1.89
CA LYS A 48 -10.19 17.10 -0.71
C LYS A 48 -9.47 17.52 0.59
N ASN A 49 -10.22 17.52 1.68
CA ASN A 49 -9.70 17.93 2.99
C ASN A 49 -9.08 16.74 3.75
N TYR A 50 -8.07 16.08 3.15
CA TYR A 50 -7.26 15.05 3.80
C TYR A 50 -5.82 15.54 3.99
N ASN A 51 -5.15 15.06 5.03
CA ASN A 51 -3.70 15.20 5.13
C ASN A 51 -3.04 14.21 4.15
N PHE A 52 -3.02 14.61 2.86
CA PHE A 52 -2.60 13.77 1.75
C PHE A 52 -1.21 14.16 1.25
N PHE A 53 -0.29 13.20 1.29
CA PHE A 53 0.95 13.27 0.51
C PHE A 53 0.76 12.52 -0.80
N GLY A 54 0.51 13.26 -1.86
CA GLY A 54 0.34 12.72 -3.22
C GLY A 54 1.38 13.28 -4.16
N ARG A 55 2.25 12.41 -4.68
CA ARG A 55 3.34 12.80 -5.56
C ARG A 55 3.49 11.84 -6.72
N SER A 56 3.44 12.37 -7.94
CA SER A 56 3.75 11.66 -9.19
C SER A 56 4.91 12.28 -9.97
N GLU A 57 5.74 13.09 -9.29
CA GLU A 57 6.90 13.74 -9.93
C GLU A 57 8.13 12.83 -9.92
N ASN A 58 9.08 13.11 -10.84
CA ASN A 58 10.33 12.36 -10.98
C ASN A 58 11.35 12.61 -9.84
N LEU A 59 10.99 13.28 -8.78
CA LEU A 59 11.84 13.49 -7.62
C LEU A 59 11.87 12.23 -6.75
N LYS A 60 13.04 11.68 -6.55
CA LYS A 60 13.23 10.47 -5.72
C LYS A 60 13.22 10.84 -4.23
N ILE A 61 12.37 10.17 -3.48
CA ILE A 61 12.48 10.11 -2.01
C ILE A 61 13.51 9.02 -1.71
N PRO A 62 14.45 9.22 -0.77
CA PRO A 62 15.32 8.14 -0.31
C PRO A 62 14.50 6.93 0.13
N PHE A 63 14.94 5.73 -0.24
CA PHE A 63 14.12 4.51 -0.09
C PHE A 63 13.72 4.23 1.38
N ASN A 64 14.64 4.46 2.31
CA ASN A 64 14.35 4.34 3.75
C ASN A 64 13.28 5.33 4.23
N GLN A 65 13.30 6.60 3.76
CA GLN A 65 12.25 7.57 4.05
C GLN A 65 10.92 7.17 3.45
N TYR A 66 10.94 6.66 2.22
CA TYR A 66 9.74 6.15 1.54
C TYR A 66 9.08 5.02 2.35
N LEU A 67 9.84 4.02 2.77
CA LEU A 67 9.32 2.92 3.60
C LEU A 67 8.82 3.41 4.96
N ALA A 68 9.55 4.31 5.61
CA ALA A 68 9.12 4.92 6.87
C ALA A 68 7.81 5.70 6.69
N THR A 69 7.64 6.40 5.58
CA THR A 69 6.39 7.12 5.28
C THR A 69 5.23 6.17 5.04
N ILE A 70 5.43 5.08 4.29
CA ILE A 70 4.42 4.01 4.13
C ILE A 70 3.96 3.51 5.49
N TYR A 71 4.89 3.18 6.38
CA TYR A 71 4.56 2.64 7.70
C TYR A 71 3.82 3.65 8.59
N ASN A 72 4.15 4.92 8.49
CA ASN A 72 3.59 6.00 9.30
C ASN A 72 2.34 6.65 8.70
N SER A 73 1.82 6.15 7.58
CA SER A 73 0.59 6.64 6.96
C SER A 73 -0.59 5.72 7.27
N SER A 74 -1.81 6.29 7.37
CA SER A 74 -3.01 5.52 7.66
C SER A 74 -3.41 4.64 6.48
N ILE A 75 -3.43 5.22 5.28
CA ILE A 75 -3.81 4.58 4.02
C ILE A 75 -2.69 4.79 3.02
N ASN A 76 -2.26 3.72 2.37
CA ASN A 76 -1.26 3.77 1.32
C ASN A 76 -1.91 3.40 -0.01
N LEU A 77 -1.86 4.30 -0.99
CA LEU A 77 -2.41 4.06 -2.31
C LEU A 77 -1.42 3.27 -3.17
N ALA A 78 -1.93 2.25 -3.83
CA ALA A 78 -1.23 1.54 -4.89
C ALA A 78 -1.99 1.75 -6.20
N LEU A 79 -1.71 2.88 -6.85
CA LEU A 79 -2.32 3.26 -8.12
C LEU A 79 -1.59 2.59 -9.28
N GLU A 80 -2.35 2.23 -10.31
CA GLU A 80 -1.83 1.67 -11.56
C GLU A 80 -0.74 2.55 -12.17
N GLY A 81 0.22 1.91 -12.79
CA GLY A 81 1.34 2.57 -13.44
C GLY A 81 1.49 2.14 -14.90
N ILE A 82 2.62 1.55 -15.24
CA ILE A 82 2.83 0.87 -16.51
C ILE A 82 2.17 -0.54 -16.49
N GLY A 83 1.68 -0.97 -15.31
CA GLY A 83 0.92 -2.19 -15.10
C GLY A 83 0.07 -2.07 -13.85
N GLU A 84 -0.88 -2.97 -13.71
CA GLU A 84 -1.87 -3.01 -12.62
C GLU A 84 -1.21 -3.42 -11.30
N PHE A 85 -0.27 -4.36 -11.34
CA PHE A 85 0.48 -4.83 -10.18
C PHE A 85 1.93 -4.38 -10.25
N THR A 86 2.35 -3.59 -9.29
CA THR A 86 3.68 -2.96 -9.24
C THR A 86 4.42 -3.30 -7.95
N PHE A 87 5.71 -3.02 -7.88
CA PHE A 87 6.52 -3.18 -6.66
C PHE A 87 5.90 -2.49 -5.43
N ARG A 88 5.14 -1.40 -5.62
CA ARG A 88 4.47 -0.69 -4.53
C ARG A 88 3.49 -1.58 -3.77
N HIS A 89 2.76 -2.46 -4.44
CA HIS A 89 1.88 -3.40 -3.77
C HIS A 89 2.67 -4.29 -2.80
N LEU A 90 3.80 -4.83 -3.27
CA LEU A 90 4.68 -5.65 -2.44
C LEU A 90 5.32 -4.86 -1.29
N GLU A 91 5.76 -3.64 -1.56
CA GLU A 91 6.37 -2.75 -0.56
C GLU A 91 5.39 -2.38 0.57
N ILE A 92 4.13 -2.08 0.24
CA ILE A 92 3.09 -1.78 1.24
C ILE A 92 2.79 -3.03 2.07
N LEU A 93 2.58 -4.18 1.44
CA LEU A 93 2.33 -5.45 2.13
C LEU A 93 3.52 -5.85 3.02
N ALA A 94 4.74 -5.78 2.49
CA ALA A 94 5.97 -6.10 3.22
C ALA A 94 6.17 -5.18 4.43
N ASN A 95 5.71 -3.95 4.34
CA ASN A 95 5.80 -2.96 5.41
C ASN A 95 4.65 -3.06 6.43
N CYS A 96 3.83 -4.11 6.37
CA CYS A 96 2.66 -4.33 7.23
C CYS A 96 1.74 -3.09 7.26
N SER A 97 1.47 -2.52 6.09
CA SER A 97 0.71 -1.29 5.94
C SER A 97 -0.60 -1.52 5.20
N PHE A 98 -1.61 -0.71 5.52
CA PHE A 98 -2.90 -0.80 4.86
C PHE A 98 -2.79 -0.30 3.42
N MET A 99 -3.24 -1.12 2.48
CA MET A 99 -3.23 -0.85 1.06
C MET A 99 -4.63 -0.61 0.53
N LEU A 100 -4.81 0.50 -0.18
CA LEU A 100 -5.98 0.79 -0.99
C LEU A 100 -5.53 0.95 -2.44
N CYS A 101 -6.05 0.13 -3.35
CA CYS A 101 -5.61 0.06 -4.75
C CYS A 101 -6.78 0.04 -5.73
N GLU A 102 -6.49 0.18 -7.01
CA GLU A 102 -7.50 0.09 -8.06
C GLU A 102 -8.00 -1.35 -8.25
N ASN A 103 -9.25 -1.49 -8.66
CA ASN A 103 -9.96 -2.77 -8.71
C ASN A 103 -9.41 -3.75 -9.77
N SER A 104 -8.67 -3.28 -10.75
CA SER A 104 -8.01 -4.08 -11.79
C SER A 104 -7.13 -5.20 -11.23
N ILE A 105 -6.57 -5.03 -10.03
CA ILE A 105 -5.79 -6.08 -9.35
C ILE A 105 -6.59 -7.38 -9.17
N ASN A 106 -7.91 -7.30 -9.04
CA ASN A 106 -8.78 -8.46 -8.84
C ASN A 106 -8.95 -9.32 -10.12
N GLU A 107 -8.56 -8.79 -11.27
CA GLU A 107 -8.60 -9.46 -12.55
C GLU A 107 -7.30 -10.22 -12.88
N LEU A 108 -6.27 -10.03 -12.03
CA LEU A 108 -4.95 -10.58 -12.26
C LEU A 108 -4.77 -11.96 -11.61
N GLU A 109 -4.11 -12.83 -12.32
CA GLU A 109 -3.60 -14.07 -11.76
C GLU A 109 -2.22 -13.83 -11.15
N LEU A 110 -2.19 -13.70 -9.81
CA LEU A 110 -0.98 -13.37 -9.07
C LEU A 110 -0.36 -14.62 -8.43
N PRO A 111 0.98 -14.66 -8.26
CA PRO A 111 1.66 -15.74 -7.55
C PRO A 111 1.38 -15.74 -6.03
N ILE A 112 0.70 -14.71 -5.54
CA ILE A 112 0.30 -14.55 -4.15
C ILE A 112 -1.23 -14.53 -4.12
N PRO A 113 -1.90 -15.38 -3.31
CA PRO A 113 -3.36 -15.44 -3.25
C PRO A 113 -3.94 -14.25 -2.48
N LEU A 114 -3.88 -13.07 -3.08
CA LEU A 114 -4.45 -11.85 -2.51
C LEU A 114 -5.98 -11.89 -2.60
N ILE A 115 -6.64 -11.42 -1.54
CA ILE A 115 -8.10 -11.38 -1.43
C ILE A 115 -8.49 -9.98 -0.99
N ASP A 116 -9.36 -9.32 -1.78
CA ASP A 116 -9.93 -8.02 -1.46
C ASP A 116 -10.75 -8.06 -0.16
N GLY A 117 -10.69 -7.00 0.62
CA GLY A 117 -11.30 -6.91 1.95
C GLY A 117 -10.57 -7.68 3.04
N LYS A 118 -9.61 -8.56 2.69
CA LYS A 118 -8.86 -9.38 3.66
C LYS A 118 -7.37 -9.04 3.73
N HIS A 119 -6.72 -8.83 2.59
CA HIS A 119 -5.28 -8.59 2.50
C HIS A 119 -4.97 -7.17 2.01
N PHE A 120 -5.89 -6.57 1.32
CA PHE A 120 -5.91 -5.21 0.79
C PHE A 120 -7.36 -4.78 0.59
N VAL A 121 -7.59 -3.55 0.16
CA VAL A 121 -8.91 -3.06 -0.26
C VAL A 121 -8.78 -2.45 -1.65
N SER A 122 -9.73 -2.75 -2.53
CA SER A 122 -9.78 -2.12 -3.85
C SER A 122 -10.88 -1.06 -3.94
N PHE A 123 -10.74 -0.13 -4.90
CA PHE A 123 -11.77 0.84 -5.26
C PHE A 123 -12.01 0.84 -6.77
N LYS A 124 -13.24 1.17 -7.17
CA LYS A 124 -13.70 1.10 -8.58
C LYS A 124 -13.63 2.45 -9.30
N ASP A 125 -13.97 3.50 -8.58
CA ASP A 125 -14.07 4.86 -9.09
C ASP A 125 -13.78 5.89 -8.00
N LYS A 126 -13.90 7.18 -8.33
CA LYS A 126 -13.59 8.28 -7.40
C LYS A 126 -14.53 8.36 -6.20
N ASP A 127 -15.80 8.00 -6.38
CA ASP A 127 -16.78 8.06 -5.30
C ASP A 127 -16.54 6.91 -4.33
N ASP A 128 -16.34 5.68 -4.82
CA ASP A 128 -15.95 4.51 -4.02
C ASP A 128 -14.60 4.72 -3.31
N LEU A 129 -13.65 5.40 -3.96
CA LEU A 129 -12.38 5.77 -3.34
C LEU A 129 -12.59 6.65 -2.10
N ILE A 130 -13.43 7.70 -2.20
CA ILE A 130 -13.72 8.60 -1.07
C ILE A 130 -14.45 7.85 0.05
N ASP A 131 -15.48 7.08 -0.28
CA ASP A 131 -16.24 6.30 0.69
C ASP A 131 -15.33 5.35 1.48
N LYS A 132 -14.42 4.67 0.80
CA LYS A 132 -13.44 3.78 1.43
C LYS A 132 -12.41 4.53 2.26
N ILE A 133 -11.90 5.65 1.78
CA ILE A 133 -10.99 6.48 2.57
C ILE A 133 -11.67 6.91 3.88
N ASP A 134 -12.87 7.49 3.81
CA ASP A 134 -13.60 7.96 4.97
C ASP A 134 -13.93 6.84 5.96
N PHE A 135 -14.33 5.69 5.44
CA PHE A 135 -14.61 4.52 6.26
C PHE A 135 -13.34 4.01 6.96
N TYR A 136 -12.28 3.79 6.20
CA TYR A 136 -11.05 3.21 6.76
C TYR A 136 -10.26 4.19 7.62
N LEU A 137 -10.35 5.49 7.42
CA LEU A 137 -9.75 6.46 8.35
C LEU A 137 -10.36 6.35 9.76
N LYS A 138 -11.66 6.09 9.86
CA LYS A 138 -12.36 5.92 11.13
C LYS A 138 -12.14 4.52 11.76
N ASN A 139 -11.79 3.51 10.98
CA ASN A 139 -11.70 2.11 11.41
C ASN A 139 -10.25 1.61 11.51
N LYS A 140 -9.45 2.22 12.41
CA LYS A 140 -8.03 1.90 12.61
C LYS A 140 -7.77 0.41 12.90
N GLN A 141 -8.64 -0.23 13.70
CA GLN A 141 -8.46 -1.64 14.06
C GLN A 141 -8.58 -2.54 12.81
N LEU A 142 -9.59 -2.30 11.98
CA LEU A 142 -9.80 -3.06 10.74
C LEU A 142 -8.64 -2.83 9.74
N ARG A 143 -8.16 -1.58 9.60
CA ARG A 143 -6.95 -1.32 8.79
C ARG A 143 -5.76 -2.15 9.24
N ASN A 144 -5.52 -2.20 10.56
CA ASN A 144 -4.40 -2.94 11.12
C ASN A 144 -4.53 -4.45 10.90
N GLU A 145 -5.75 -4.98 11.00
CA GLU A 145 -6.04 -6.38 10.73
C GLU A 145 -5.77 -6.74 9.26
N ILE A 146 -6.28 -5.95 8.32
CA ILE A 146 -6.06 -6.14 6.88
C ILE A 146 -4.57 -6.03 6.56
N ALA A 147 -3.87 -5.04 7.11
CA ALA A 147 -2.43 -4.86 6.92
C ALA A 147 -1.63 -6.06 7.43
N LEU A 148 -1.99 -6.60 8.58
CA LEU A 148 -1.34 -7.79 9.14
C LEU A 148 -1.61 -9.04 8.28
N ASN A 149 -2.83 -9.22 7.80
CA ASN A 149 -3.18 -10.32 6.92
C ASN A 149 -2.43 -10.22 5.58
N GLY A 150 -2.33 -9.02 5.01
CA GLY A 150 -1.55 -8.75 3.81
C GLY A 150 -0.07 -9.09 3.99
N ARG A 151 0.53 -8.73 5.11
CA ARG A 151 1.91 -9.10 5.45
C ARG A 151 2.08 -10.62 5.54
N LYS A 152 1.19 -11.30 6.26
CA LYS A 152 1.26 -12.76 6.46
C LYS A 152 1.13 -13.53 5.14
N VAL A 153 0.20 -13.15 4.26
CA VAL A 153 0.06 -13.84 2.98
C VAL A 153 1.30 -13.63 2.10
N LEU A 154 1.90 -12.44 2.14
CA LEU A 154 3.16 -12.17 1.44
C LEU A 154 4.28 -13.08 1.95
N GLU A 155 4.51 -13.12 3.26
CA GLU A 155 5.56 -13.95 3.88
C GLU A 155 5.39 -15.45 3.57
N ASN A 156 4.15 -15.93 3.55
CA ASN A 156 3.86 -17.33 3.31
C ASN A 156 3.99 -17.76 1.84
N HIS A 157 3.76 -16.84 0.90
CA HIS A 157 3.63 -17.18 -0.52
C HIS A 157 4.70 -16.53 -1.41
N TYR A 158 5.33 -15.44 -0.98
CA TYR A 158 6.31 -14.73 -1.79
C TYR A 158 7.73 -15.12 -1.43
N SER A 159 8.40 -15.83 -2.34
CA SER A 159 9.84 -16.06 -2.29
C SER A 159 10.34 -16.20 -3.74
N PRO A 160 11.63 -15.96 -4.03
CA PRO A 160 12.18 -16.18 -5.36
C PRO A 160 11.91 -17.58 -5.91
N LYS A 161 11.96 -18.59 -5.05
CA LYS A 161 11.67 -19.98 -5.42
C LYS A 161 10.19 -20.16 -5.80
N LYS A 162 9.26 -19.73 -4.95
CA LYS A 162 7.82 -19.85 -5.23
C LYS A 162 7.40 -19.05 -6.46
N HIS A 163 8.00 -17.88 -6.67
CA HIS A 163 7.75 -17.08 -7.86
C HIS A 163 8.24 -17.80 -9.13
N GLY A 164 9.42 -18.43 -9.09
CA GLY A 164 9.92 -19.26 -10.18
C GLY A 164 9.03 -20.47 -10.47
N GLU A 165 8.58 -21.17 -9.42
CA GLU A 165 7.64 -22.29 -9.54
C GLU A 165 6.32 -21.88 -10.20
N PHE A 166 5.77 -20.72 -9.81
CA PHE A 166 4.57 -20.17 -10.45
C PHE A 166 4.76 -19.90 -11.94
N LEU A 167 5.89 -19.27 -12.32
CA LEU A 167 6.17 -18.98 -13.73
C LEU A 167 6.34 -20.25 -14.60
N ILE A 168 6.90 -21.31 -14.04
CA ILE A 168 7.11 -22.58 -14.74
C ILE A 168 5.80 -23.37 -14.88
N SER A 169 4.84 -23.18 -13.98
CA SER A 169 3.55 -23.89 -13.96
C SER A 169 2.55 -23.35 -14.98
N LYS A 170 2.86 -22.25 -15.68
CA LYS A 170 2.07 -21.61 -16.73
C LYS A 170 2.54 -21.98 -18.11
#